data_1ce520b7e765e09f404a64706492f605
#
_entry.id   1ce520b7e765e09f404a64706492f605
#
_cell.length_a   1.000
_cell.length_b   1.000
_cell.length_c   1.000
_cell.angle_alpha   90.00
_cell.angle_beta   90.00
_cell.angle_gamma   90.00
#
_symmetry.space_group_name_H-M   'P 1'
#
loop_
_entity.id
_entity.type
_entity.pdbx_description
1 polymer ?
#
loop_
_entity_poly.entity_id
_entity_poly.type
_entity_poly.pdbx_seq_one_letter_code
_entity_poly.pdbx_strand_id
1 'polypeptide(L)'
;MNNEPLKILDCTLRDGGYYNAWDFSVGLINDYLQAMSALSVDYVELGFRLFDSNGFKGGCAYTTDRFIGQLNLPNELKLGVMINASEIVNHKEGVTDAL
;
A
#
# COMPACT_ATOMS: atom_id res chain seq x y z
N MET A 1 -29.73 16.40 -2.54
CA MET A 1 -28.62 16.14 -1.63
C MET A 1 -28.09 14.72 -1.87
N ASN A 2 -26.78 14.57 -1.99
CA ASN A 2 -26.17 13.26 -2.15
C ASN A 2 -26.11 12.54 -0.81
N ASN A 3 -26.72 11.37 -0.73
CA ASN A 3 -26.77 10.56 0.50
C ASN A 3 -25.70 9.46 0.56
N GLU A 4 -24.74 9.48 -0.37
CA GLU A 4 -23.68 8.50 -0.34
C GLU A 4 -22.75 8.71 0.86
N PRO A 5 -22.36 7.65 1.55
CA PRO A 5 -21.46 7.78 2.68
C PRO A 5 -20.08 8.23 2.22
N LEU A 6 -19.40 8.99 3.07
CA LEU A 6 -18.01 9.35 2.83
C LEU A 6 -17.13 8.11 2.92
N LYS A 7 -16.10 8.07 2.07
CA LYS A 7 -15.07 7.05 2.11
C LYS A 7 -13.83 7.61 2.77
N ILE A 8 -13.19 6.79 3.59
CA ILE A 8 -11.99 7.18 4.34
C ILE A 8 -10.80 6.42 3.80
N LEU A 9 -9.76 7.17 3.41
CA LEU A 9 -8.49 6.62 2.95
C LEU A 9 -7.41 6.97 3.98
N ASP A 10 -6.69 5.98 4.46
CA ASP A 10 -5.54 6.19 5.35
C ASP A 10 -4.24 5.90 4.59
N CYS A 11 -3.28 6.80 4.72
CA CYS A 11 -1.99 6.69 4.03
C CYS A 11 -0.81 6.74 5.00
N THR A 12 -1.03 6.37 6.26
CA THR A 12 -0.01 6.46 7.31
C THR A 12 1.26 5.69 6.96
N LEU A 13 1.15 4.46 6.49
CA LEU A 13 2.32 3.66 6.16
C LEU A 13 3.01 4.17 4.89
N ARG A 14 2.25 4.62 3.91
CA ARG A 14 2.84 5.20 2.70
C ARG A 14 3.68 6.43 3.04
N ASP A 15 3.12 7.35 3.82
CA ASP A 15 3.83 8.57 4.23
C ASP A 15 4.96 8.28 5.21
N GLY A 16 4.71 7.42 6.20
CA GLY A 16 5.71 7.06 7.21
C GLY A 16 6.89 6.30 6.66
N GLY A 17 6.69 5.59 5.56
CA GLY A 17 7.74 4.78 4.94
C GLY A 17 8.95 5.54 4.46
N TYR A 18 8.84 6.84 4.23
CA TYR A 18 10.00 7.66 3.87
C TYR A 18 11.08 7.68 4.95
N TYR A 19 10.72 7.37 6.19
CA TYR A 19 11.68 7.38 7.31
C TYR A 19 12.41 6.04 7.47
N ASN A 20 11.87 4.93 6.92
CA ASN A 20 12.45 3.60 7.12
C ASN A 20 12.48 2.76 5.85
N ALA A 21 12.43 3.39 4.68
CA ALA A 21 12.43 2.73 3.37
C ALA A 21 11.28 1.71 3.24
N TRP A 22 10.14 2.00 3.85
CA TRP A 22 8.93 1.16 3.84
C TRP A 22 9.17 -0.24 4.40
N ASP A 23 10.13 -0.36 5.31
CA ASP A 23 10.45 -1.63 5.95
C ASP A 23 9.66 -1.77 7.26
N PHE A 24 8.41 -2.18 7.13
CA PHE A 24 7.54 -2.48 8.27
C PHE A 24 7.45 -3.99 8.44
N SER A 25 7.46 -4.46 9.70
CA SER A 25 7.28 -5.88 9.96
C SER A 25 5.85 -6.32 9.58
N VAL A 26 5.70 -7.58 9.20
CA VAL A 26 4.38 -8.14 8.89
C VAL A 26 3.46 -8.03 10.12
N GLY A 27 4.00 -8.26 11.33
CA GLY A 27 3.22 -8.11 12.56
C GLY A 27 2.68 -6.70 12.76
N LEU A 28 3.53 -5.69 12.54
CA LEU A 28 3.10 -4.30 12.65
C LEU A 28 2.02 -3.97 11.63
N ILE A 29 2.21 -4.42 10.38
CA ILE A 29 1.23 -4.17 9.32
C ILE A 29 -0.10 -4.83 9.67
N ASN A 30 -0.08 -6.07 10.15
CA ASN A 30 -1.29 -6.78 10.53
C ASN A 30 -2.03 -6.07 11.67
N ASP A 31 -1.31 -5.59 12.68
CA ASP A 31 -1.91 -4.82 13.78
C ASP A 31 -2.54 -3.53 13.28
N TYR A 32 -1.85 -2.84 12.37
CA TYR A 32 -2.35 -1.62 11.75
C TYR A 32 -3.62 -1.88 10.94
N LEU A 33 -3.64 -2.95 10.15
CA LEU A 33 -4.82 -3.31 9.34
C LEU A 33 -6.03 -3.62 10.21
N GLN A 34 -5.82 -4.33 11.33
CA GLN A 34 -6.89 -4.61 12.27
C GLN A 34 -7.44 -3.33 12.90
N ALA A 35 -6.56 -2.40 13.26
CA ALA A 35 -6.97 -1.12 13.83
C ALA A 35 -7.78 -0.30 12.81
N MET A 36 -7.35 -0.27 11.55
CA MET A 36 -8.06 0.47 10.50
C MET A 36 -9.44 -0.13 10.24
N SER A 37 -9.55 -1.46 10.25
CA SER A 37 -10.83 -2.14 10.12
C SER A 37 -11.78 -1.78 11.28
N ALA A 38 -11.25 -1.77 12.50
CA ALA A 38 -12.04 -1.42 13.70
C ALA A 38 -12.54 0.02 13.66
N LEU A 39 -11.79 0.92 13.01
CA LEU A 39 -12.17 2.33 12.84
C LEU A 39 -13.04 2.57 11.61
N SER A 40 -13.40 1.52 10.88
CA SER A 40 -14.23 1.59 9.67
C SER A 40 -13.58 2.43 8.54
N VAL A 41 -12.27 2.38 8.44
CA VAL A 41 -11.53 2.95 7.32
C VAL A 41 -11.80 2.09 6.08
N ASP A 42 -12.05 2.72 4.94
CA ASP A 42 -12.40 2.00 3.71
C ASP A 42 -11.19 1.54 2.92
N TYR A 43 -10.17 2.39 2.82
CA TYR A 43 -8.99 2.15 1.99
C TYR A 43 -7.73 2.45 2.78
N VAL A 44 -6.70 1.64 2.57
CA VAL A 44 -5.38 1.84 3.15
C VAL A 44 -4.34 1.81 2.04
N GLU A 45 -3.48 2.84 1.97
CA GLU A 45 -2.31 2.81 1.11
C GLU A 45 -1.13 2.24 1.90
N LEU A 46 -0.66 1.05 1.53
CA LEU A 46 0.46 0.41 2.22
C LEU A 46 1.79 1.04 1.88
N GLY A 47 1.93 1.59 0.68
CA GLY A 47 3.18 2.16 0.23
C GLY A 47 3.18 2.29 -1.27
N PHE A 48 4.28 1.88 -1.90
CA PHE A 48 4.47 1.98 -3.34
C PHE A 48 4.51 0.60 -3.99
N ARG A 49 4.33 0.57 -5.29
CA ARG A 49 4.67 -0.57 -6.13
C ARG A 49 5.75 -0.10 -7.10
N LEU A 50 7.00 -0.06 -6.60
CA LEU A 50 8.15 0.41 -7.36
C LEU A 50 8.65 -0.67 -8.31
N PHE A 51 9.19 -0.25 -9.46
CA PHE A 51 9.81 -1.16 -10.43
C PHE A 51 11.30 -1.38 -10.12
N ASP A 52 12.00 -0.29 -9.76
CA ASP A 52 13.45 -0.30 -9.62
C ASP A 52 13.87 -0.46 -8.16
N SER A 53 14.96 -1.19 -7.96
CA SER A 53 15.51 -1.50 -6.66
C SER A 53 16.82 -0.73 -6.47
N ASN A 54 16.76 0.47 -5.93
CA ASN A 54 17.92 1.30 -5.61
C ASN A 54 18.18 1.27 -4.11
N GLY A 55 19.16 0.46 -3.69
CA GLY A 55 19.43 0.24 -2.29
C GLY A 55 18.37 -0.63 -1.63
N PHE A 56 18.47 -0.81 -0.32
CA PHE A 56 17.51 -1.61 0.43
C PHE A 56 16.19 -0.87 0.62
N LYS A 57 15.09 -1.59 0.36
CA LYS A 57 13.75 -1.14 0.70
C LYS A 57 12.92 -2.31 1.18
N GLY A 58 12.00 -2.04 2.10
CA GLY A 58 11.12 -3.05 2.67
C GLY A 58 9.96 -3.45 1.74
N GLY A 59 9.14 -4.39 2.21
CA GLY A 59 8.04 -4.97 1.43
C GLY A 59 7.02 -3.95 0.94
N CYS A 60 6.74 -2.92 1.74
CA CYS A 60 5.76 -1.90 1.35
C CYS A 60 6.26 -0.95 0.26
N ALA A 61 7.55 -0.97 -0.09
CA ALA A 61 8.06 -0.23 -1.24
C ALA A 61 7.63 -0.87 -2.56
N TYR A 62 7.50 -2.18 -2.58
CA TYR A 62 7.17 -2.94 -3.79
C TYR A 62 5.74 -3.46 -3.77
N THR A 63 5.20 -3.74 -2.61
CA THR A 63 3.84 -4.24 -2.35
C THR A 63 3.39 -5.25 -3.39
N THR A 64 4.22 -6.31 -3.53
CA THR A 64 3.95 -7.38 -4.50
C THR A 64 2.75 -8.21 -4.05
N ASP A 65 2.13 -8.93 -4.98
CA ASP A 65 1.05 -9.85 -4.66
C ASP A 65 1.49 -10.90 -3.65
N ARG A 66 2.73 -11.36 -3.76
CA ARG A 66 3.32 -12.32 -2.81
C ARG A 66 3.40 -11.71 -1.42
N PHE A 67 3.82 -10.45 -1.31
CA PHE A 67 3.91 -9.77 -0.01
C PHE A 67 2.52 -9.59 0.59
N ILE A 68 1.55 -9.14 -0.22
CA ILE A 68 0.16 -8.98 0.23
C ILE A 68 -0.41 -10.31 0.72
N GLY A 69 -0.06 -11.41 0.08
CA GLY A 69 -0.51 -12.75 0.48
C GLY A 69 -0.04 -13.17 1.87
N GLN A 70 0.98 -12.51 2.43
CA GLN A 70 1.47 -12.77 3.79
C GLN A 70 0.71 -12.00 4.86
N LEU A 71 -0.14 -11.07 4.46
CA LEU A 71 -0.85 -10.19 5.39
C LEU A 71 -2.21 -10.78 5.77
N ASN A 72 -2.68 -10.45 6.97
CA ASN A 72 -4.02 -10.82 7.43
C ASN A 72 -4.99 -9.70 7.12
N LEU A 73 -5.57 -9.74 5.91
CA LEU A 73 -6.45 -8.67 5.44
C LEU A 73 -7.86 -8.81 5.99
N PRO A 74 -8.40 -7.79 6.69
CA PRO A 74 -9.83 -7.76 7.02
C PRO A 74 -10.67 -7.69 5.74
N ASN A 75 -11.81 -8.39 5.74
CA ASN A 75 -12.63 -8.57 4.53
C ASN A 75 -13.15 -7.27 3.92
N GLU A 76 -13.42 -6.27 4.73
CA GLU A 76 -14.04 -5.02 4.27
C GLU A 76 -13.03 -3.94 3.94
N LEU A 77 -11.76 -4.16 4.27
CA LEU A 77 -10.70 -3.18 4.05
C LEU A 77 -10.07 -3.40 2.68
N LYS A 78 -9.95 -2.33 1.90
CA LYS A 78 -9.34 -2.38 0.57
C LYS A 78 -7.94 -1.78 0.60
N LEU A 79 -7.01 -2.42 -0.10
CA LEU A 79 -5.63 -1.95 -0.19
C LEU A 79 -5.41 -1.15 -1.46
N GLY A 80 -4.58 -0.13 -1.34
CA GLY A 80 -4.08 0.64 -2.48
C GLY A 80 -2.58 0.81 -2.39
N VAL A 81 -1.99 1.22 -3.48
CA VAL A 81 -0.56 1.54 -3.57
C VAL A 81 -0.37 2.76 -4.45
N MET A 82 0.75 3.45 -4.25
CA MET A 82 1.17 4.53 -5.14
C MET A 82 2.08 3.98 -6.24
N ILE A 83 1.91 4.49 -7.44
CA ILE A 83 2.76 4.16 -8.57
C ILE A 83 3.51 5.42 -8.98
N ASN A 84 4.82 5.28 -9.18
CA ASN A 84 5.64 6.40 -9.60
C ASN A 84 5.53 6.56 -11.12
N ALA A 85 4.94 7.66 -11.57
CA ALA A 85 4.69 7.89 -12.99
C ALA A 85 5.97 7.93 -13.82
N SER A 86 7.07 8.44 -13.27
CA SER A 86 8.34 8.48 -13.99
C SER A 86 8.89 7.08 -14.25
N GLU A 87 8.67 6.13 -13.34
CA GLU A 87 9.06 4.74 -13.56
C GLU A 87 8.21 4.08 -14.65
N ILE A 88 6.93 4.38 -14.70
CA ILE A 88 6.04 3.83 -15.74
C ILE A 88 6.49 4.26 -17.11
N VAL A 89 6.86 5.53 -17.28
CA VAL A 89 7.33 6.06 -18.55
C VAL A 89 8.63 5.37 -19.00
N ASN A 90 9.48 4.99 -18.05
CA ASN A 90 10.78 4.37 -18.34
C ASN A 90 10.71 2.86 -18.56
N HIS A 91 9.56 2.22 -18.28
CA HIS A 91 9.39 0.79 -18.45
C HIS A 91 8.50 0.50 -19.65
N LYS A 92 8.90 -0.49 -20.44
CA LYS A 92 8.15 -0.88 -21.65
C LYS A 92 6.82 -1.55 -21.31
N GLU A 93 6.76 -2.21 -20.18
CA GLU A 93 5.56 -2.92 -19.72
C GLU A 93 4.44 -1.95 -19.34
N GLY A 94 4.80 -0.78 -18.83
CA GLY A 94 3.83 0.24 -18.47
C GLY A 94 2.96 -0.13 -17.29
N VAL A 95 1.77 0.48 -17.24
CA VAL A 95 0.87 0.37 -16.09
C VAL A 95 0.33 -1.05 -15.91
N THR A 96 0.12 -1.77 -16.99
CA THR A 96 -0.45 -3.12 -16.92
C THR A 96 0.38 -4.06 -16.05
N ASP A 97 1.70 -3.97 -16.17
CA ASP A 97 2.60 -4.83 -15.39
C ASP A 97 2.78 -4.33 -13.97
N ALA A 98 2.54 -3.05 -13.71
CA ALA A 98 2.58 -2.49 -12.37
C ALA A 98 1.36 -2.92 -11.53
N LEU A 99 0.26 -3.15 -12.19
CA LEU A 99 -0.99 -3.52 -11.55
C LEU A 99 -1.17 -5.01 -11.49
#